data_80a42abef1f841ad09b7510222d1a9e9
#
_entry.id   80a42abef1f841ad09b7510222d1a9e9
#
_cell.length_a   1.000
_cell.length_b   1.000
_cell.length_c   1.000
_cell.angle_alpha   90.00
_cell.angle_beta   90.00
_cell.angle_gamma   90.00
#
_symmetry.space_group_name_H-M   'P 1'
#
loop_
_entity.id
_entity.type
_entity.pdbx_description
1 polymer ?
#
loop_
_entity_poly.entity_id
_entity_poly.type
_entity_poly.pdbx_seq_one_letter_code
_entity_poly.pdbx_strand_id
1 'polypeptide(L)'
;MASRADFEPFTDEIVRGLKIDSLLVKAADVEYRPPRWLIKPYFQLGKGTLIQGDNGCGKTAFACAVAAHVSTGEPILGMEVQSPGNVLMLSVEDDLPILRGRIEASGGDLSKCFFVNQAAGLSFTSPEIETAIQQIQAKLVIFDPFQAFLGAGVDMFRANKTRPLLAALFEMAGRNN
;
A
#
# COMPACT_ATOMS: atom_id res chain seq x y z
N MET A 1 -41.10 -16.03 3.33
CA MET A 1 -41.13 -15.48 4.70
C MET A 1 -40.71 -16.60 5.64
N ALA A 2 -39.47 -16.63 6.09
CA ALA A 2 -39.00 -17.60 7.08
C ALA A 2 -39.62 -17.24 8.43
N SER A 3 -40.20 -18.24 9.09
CA SER A 3 -40.89 -18.12 10.39
C SER A 3 -39.85 -17.78 11.48
N ARG A 4 -40.27 -16.95 12.42
CA ARG A 4 -39.51 -16.55 13.62
C ARG A 4 -39.20 -17.72 14.58
N ALA A 5 -39.58 -18.95 14.21
CA ALA A 5 -39.52 -20.16 15.06
C ALA A 5 -38.18 -20.94 14.93
N ASP A 6 -37.31 -20.59 13.97
CA ASP A 6 -36.09 -21.38 13.71
C ASP A 6 -34.81 -20.78 14.34
N PHE A 7 -34.94 -19.81 15.24
CA PHE A 7 -33.78 -19.27 15.96
C PHE A 7 -33.71 -19.94 17.34
N GLU A 8 -32.95 -21.03 17.45
CA GLU A 8 -32.61 -21.57 18.75
C GLU A 8 -31.69 -20.54 19.45
N PRO A 9 -32.09 -20.05 20.63
CA PRO A 9 -31.22 -19.14 21.38
C PRO A 9 -29.93 -19.88 21.76
N PHE A 10 -28.80 -19.23 21.57
CA PHE A 10 -27.50 -19.70 22.06
C PHE A 10 -27.64 -20.06 23.55
N THR A 11 -27.55 -21.36 23.86
CA THR A 11 -27.56 -21.79 25.26
C THR A 11 -26.29 -21.39 25.97
N ASP A 12 -26.35 -21.12 27.28
CA ASP A 12 -25.18 -20.80 28.11
C ASP A 12 -24.05 -21.84 27.98
N GLU A 13 -24.36 -23.05 27.61
CA GLU A 13 -23.43 -24.15 27.38
C GLU A 13 -22.61 -23.98 26.08
N ILE A 14 -23.27 -23.50 25.01
CA ILE A 14 -22.60 -23.14 23.73
C ILE A 14 -21.69 -21.93 23.96
N VAL A 15 -22.16 -20.95 24.71
CA VAL A 15 -21.36 -19.74 25.03
C VAL A 15 -20.13 -20.07 25.90
N ARG A 16 -20.25 -21.00 26.87
CA ARG A 16 -19.13 -21.49 27.68
C ARG A 16 -18.15 -22.37 26.91
N GLY A 17 -18.60 -23.09 25.89
CA GLY A 17 -17.74 -23.91 25.01
C GLY A 17 -16.92 -23.10 24.01
N LEU A 18 -17.38 -21.91 23.66
CA LEU A 18 -16.59 -20.95 22.90
C LEU A 18 -15.58 -20.32 23.86
N LYS A 19 -14.28 -20.42 23.58
CA LYS A 19 -13.22 -19.72 24.33
C LYS A 19 -13.31 -18.19 24.04
N ILE A 20 -14.46 -17.58 24.37
CA ILE A 20 -14.75 -16.17 24.06
C ILE A 20 -13.75 -15.26 24.79
N ASP A 21 -13.32 -15.64 25.99
CA ASP A 21 -12.33 -14.90 26.76
C ASP A 21 -10.99 -14.73 26.02
N SER A 22 -10.65 -15.67 25.13
CA SER A 22 -9.46 -15.57 24.28
C SER A 22 -9.65 -14.68 23.03
N LEU A 23 -10.90 -14.35 22.68
CA LEU A 23 -11.24 -13.48 21.55
C LEU A 23 -11.43 -12.03 21.97
N LEU A 24 -11.63 -11.76 23.24
CA LEU A 24 -11.92 -10.43 23.76
C LEU A 24 -10.68 -9.85 24.42
N VAL A 25 -10.28 -8.66 23.98
CA VAL A 25 -9.23 -7.87 24.61
C VAL A 25 -9.86 -6.54 25.06
N LYS A 26 -9.67 -6.17 26.33
CA LYS A 26 -10.13 -4.87 26.82
C LYS A 26 -9.33 -3.77 26.15
N ALA A 27 -10.00 -2.71 25.71
CA ALA A 27 -9.32 -1.56 25.13
C ALA A 27 -8.27 -0.94 26.06
N ALA A 28 -8.50 -1.01 27.38
CA ALA A 28 -7.55 -0.53 28.38
C ALA A 28 -6.24 -1.35 28.44
N ASP A 29 -6.29 -2.62 28.01
CA ASP A 29 -5.12 -3.52 28.03
C ASP A 29 -4.35 -3.47 26.70
N VAL A 30 -4.86 -2.72 25.71
CA VAL A 30 -4.21 -2.53 24.41
C VAL A 30 -3.23 -1.35 24.50
N GLU A 31 -1.95 -1.61 24.28
CA GLU A 31 -0.94 -0.56 24.19
C GLU A 31 -1.22 0.37 23.02
N TYR A 32 -1.36 1.67 23.29
CA TYR A 32 -1.50 2.66 22.21
C TYR A 32 -0.17 2.87 21.50
N ARG A 33 -0.16 2.64 20.18
CA ARG A 33 0.98 2.91 19.31
C ARG A 33 0.59 3.96 18.27
N PRO A 34 1.15 5.17 18.35
CA PRO A 34 0.83 6.21 17.37
C PRO A 34 1.25 5.79 15.97
N PRO A 35 0.48 6.14 14.93
CA PRO A 35 0.85 5.86 13.55
C PRO A 35 2.13 6.61 13.18
N ARG A 36 3.04 5.91 12.47
CA ARG A 36 4.21 6.53 11.86
C ARG A 36 3.87 6.96 10.43
N TRP A 37 4.31 8.15 10.04
CA TRP A 37 3.94 8.75 8.78
C TRP A 37 5.15 8.87 7.85
N LEU A 38 4.91 8.60 6.57
CA LEU A 38 5.79 9.03 5.49
C LEU A 38 5.49 10.50 5.16
N ILE A 39 4.22 10.81 4.88
CA ILE A 39 3.71 12.17 4.67
C ILE A 39 2.37 12.29 5.38
N LYS A 40 2.30 13.07 6.46
CA LYS A 40 1.08 13.24 7.25
C LYS A 40 0.13 14.23 6.57
N PRO A 41 -1.20 13.94 6.51
CA PRO A 41 -1.90 12.80 7.13
C PRO A 41 -2.23 11.66 6.14
N TYR A 42 -1.67 11.63 4.94
CA TYR A 42 -2.15 10.78 3.86
C TYR A 42 -1.35 9.50 3.64
N PHE A 43 -0.04 9.52 3.89
CA PHE A 43 0.83 8.37 3.64
C PHE A 43 1.41 7.84 4.94
N GLN A 44 0.80 6.77 5.46
CA GLN A 44 1.26 6.10 6.67
C GLN A 44 2.27 5.02 6.31
N LEU A 45 3.38 4.94 7.07
CA LEU A 45 4.36 3.87 6.92
C LEU A 45 3.73 2.49 7.21
N GLY A 46 4.12 1.49 6.42
CA GLY A 46 3.61 0.12 6.55
C GLY A 46 2.14 -0.04 6.14
N LYS A 47 1.56 0.93 5.44
CA LYS A 47 0.20 0.91 4.91
C LYS A 47 0.17 1.28 3.43
N GLY A 48 -0.93 0.92 2.76
CA GLY A 48 -1.16 1.34 1.38
C GLY A 48 -2.08 2.56 1.29
N THR A 49 -1.79 3.41 0.32
CA THR A 49 -2.65 4.52 -0.10
C THR A 49 -3.01 4.33 -1.55
N LEU A 50 -4.29 4.33 -1.89
CA LEU A 50 -4.77 4.25 -3.26
C LEU A 50 -5.11 5.64 -3.79
N ILE A 51 -4.51 6.01 -4.91
CA ILE A 51 -4.82 7.25 -5.64
C ILE A 51 -5.68 6.88 -6.84
N GLN A 52 -6.89 7.42 -6.88
CA GLN A 52 -7.88 7.16 -7.92
C GLN A 52 -8.29 8.47 -8.61
N GLY A 53 -8.62 8.38 -9.88
CA GLY A 53 -9.11 9.49 -10.68
C GLY A 53 -9.22 9.09 -12.15
N ASP A 54 -9.85 9.95 -12.97
CA ASP A 54 -10.05 9.72 -14.40
C ASP A 54 -8.74 9.65 -15.18
N ASN A 55 -8.81 9.10 -16.39
CA ASN A 55 -7.65 9.07 -17.29
C ASN A 55 -7.21 10.50 -17.62
N GLY A 56 -5.89 10.73 -17.62
CA GLY A 56 -5.33 12.03 -17.94
C GLY A 56 -5.40 13.09 -16.81
N CYS A 57 -5.95 12.78 -15.63
CA CYS A 57 -6.02 13.73 -14.51
C CYS A 57 -4.69 13.94 -13.76
N GLY A 58 -3.58 13.36 -14.24
CA GLY A 58 -2.25 13.61 -13.69
C GLY A 58 -1.80 12.66 -12.56
N LYS A 59 -2.40 11.47 -12.41
CA LYS A 59 -2.02 10.50 -11.36
C LYS A 59 -0.53 10.17 -11.34
N THR A 60 0.04 9.80 -12.49
CA THR A 60 1.47 9.50 -12.64
C THR A 60 2.35 10.71 -12.35
N ALA A 61 1.94 11.91 -12.80
CA ALA A 61 2.67 13.15 -12.48
C ALA A 61 2.69 13.42 -10.97
N PHE A 62 1.55 13.23 -10.29
CA PHE A 62 1.47 13.34 -8.85
C PHE A 62 2.33 12.27 -8.15
N ALA A 63 2.31 11.01 -8.62
CA ALA A 63 3.14 9.93 -8.08
C ALA A 63 4.64 10.26 -8.21
N CYS A 64 5.08 10.83 -9.36
CA CYS A 64 6.45 11.30 -9.55
C CYS A 64 6.81 12.46 -8.61
N ALA A 65 5.87 13.41 -8.38
CA ALA A 65 6.09 14.48 -7.41
C ALA A 65 6.23 13.94 -5.98
N VAL A 66 5.38 12.98 -5.57
CA VAL A 66 5.52 12.31 -4.26
C VAL A 66 6.86 11.61 -4.15
N ALA A 67 7.29 10.88 -5.20
CA ALA A 67 8.61 10.24 -5.25
C ALA A 67 9.75 11.24 -5.06
N ALA A 68 9.69 12.38 -5.78
CA ALA A 68 10.68 13.45 -5.68
C ALA A 68 10.80 13.99 -4.24
N HIS A 69 9.68 14.35 -3.63
CA HIS A 69 9.66 14.91 -2.28
C HIS A 69 10.07 13.89 -1.21
N VAL A 70 9.68 12.61 -1.34
CA VAL A 70 10.15 11.56 -0.43
C VAL A 70 11.67 11.35 -0.57
N SER A 71 12.22 11.44 -1.76
CA SER A 71 13.65 11.25 -1.99
C SER A 71 14.51 12.36 -1.37
N THR A 72 14.00 13.59 -1.30
CA THR A 72 14.71 14.77 -0.77
C THR A 72 14.36 15.08 0.68
N GLY A 73 13.13 14.76 1.12
CA GLY A 73 12.59 15.20 2.41
C GLY A 73 11.92 16.58 2.36
N GLU A 74 11.86 17.22 1.20
CA GLU A 74 11.21 18.52 1.04
C GLU A 74 9.68 18.37 1.17
N PRO A 75 8.99 19.37 1.74
CA PRO A 75 7.53 19.34 1.88
C PRO A 75 6.81 19.30 0.53
N ILE A 76 5.74 18.51 0.43
CA ILE A 76 4.85 18.46 -0.73
C ILE A 76 3.50 19.09 -0.40
N LEU A 77 3.04 20.07 -1.17
CA LEU A 77 1.75 20.77 -0.98
C LEU A 77 1.55 21.27 0.47
N GLY A 78 2.62 21.73 1.12
CA GLY A 78 2.58 22.20 2.51
C GLY A 78 2.57 21.08 3.56
N MET A 79 2.69 19.82 3.17
CA MET A 79 2.78 18.66 4.06
C MET A 79 4.23 18.20 4.21
N GLU A 80 4.66 17.99 5.45
CA GLU A 80 6.01 17.53 5.76
C GLU A 80 6.22 16.06 5.40
N VAL A 81 7.37 15.75 4.79
CA VAL A 81 7.89 14.39 4.64
C VAL A 81 8.60 13.99 5.92
N GLN A 82 7.95 13.16 6.74
CA GLN A 82 8.47 12.78 8.06
C GLN A 82 9.51 11.66 8.02
N SER A 83 9.54 10.89 6.94
CA SER A 83 10.44 9.74 6.79
C SER A 83 11.02 9.68 5.37
N PRO A 84 11.89 10.61 4.99
CA PRO A 84 12.49 10.61 3.66
C PRO A 84 13.39 9.38 3.42
N GLY A 85 13.59 9.02 2.17
CA GLY A 85 14.46 7.90 1.80
C GLY A 85 14.25 7.40 0.38
N ASN A 86 14.69 6.18 0.13
CA ASN A 86 14.66 5.60 -1.20
C ASN A 86 13.22 5.27 -1.65
N VAL A 87 12.97 5.46 -2.94
CA VAL A 87 11.70 5.21 -3.60
C VAL A 87 11.89 4.14 -4.65
N LEU A 88 11.00 3.15 -4.66
CA LEU A 88 10.88 2.14 -5.70
C LEU A 88 9.62 2.40 -6.52
N MET A 89 9.75 2.57 -7.83
CA MET A 89 8.61 2.78 -8.72
C MET A 89 8.54 1.65 -9.75
N LEU A 90 7.37 1.04 -9.83
CA LEU A 90 7.00 0.04 -10.82
C LEU A 90 5.97 0.66 -11.76
N SER A 91 6.32 0.83 -13.03
CA SER A 91 5.42 1.33 -14.06
C SER A 91 5.42 0.41 -15.26
N VAL A 92 4.27 0.26 -15.91
CA VAL A 92 4.10 -0.49 -17.17
C VAL A 92 3.47 0.34 -18.28
N GLU A 93 3.07 1.57 -17.98
CA GLU A 93 2.44 2.48 -18.96
C GLU A 93 3.43 3.52 -19.49
N ASP A 94 4.24 4.12 -18.63
CA ASP A 94 5.18 5.17 -19.02
C ASP A 94 6.62 4.62 -19.12
N ASP A 95 7.38 5.12 -20.11
CA ASP A 95 8.79 4.81 -20.28
C ASP A 95 9.65 5.39 -19.14
N LEU A 96 10.67 4.65 -18.72
CA LEU A 96 11.57 5.07 -17.64
C LEU A 96 12.22 6.46 -17.85
N PRO A 97 12.66 6.86 -19.06
CA PRO A 97 13.17 8.22 -19.31
C PRO A 97 12.13 9.32 -19.03
N ILE A 98 10.85 9.06 -19.31
CA ILE A 98 9.77 10.02 -19.04
C ILE A 98 9.54 10.16 -17.54
N LEU A 99 9.46 9.04 -16.82
CA LEU A 99 9.32 9.03 -15.35
C LEU A 99 10.50 9.74 -14.67
N ARG A 100 11.74 9.43 -15.11
CA ARG A 100 12.94 10.09 -14.63
C ARG A 100 12.87 11.62 -14.81
N GLY A 101 12.46 12.07 -16.02
CA GLY A 101 12.33 13.49 -16.30
C GLY A 101 11.28 14.19 -15.43
N ARG A 102 10.15 13.53 -15.14
CA ARG A 102 9.10 14.04 -14.24
C ARG A 102 9.58 14.16 -12.80
N ILE A 103 10.32 13.16 -12.29
CA ILE A 103 10.92 13.21 -10.95
C ILE A 103 11.94 14.33 -10.85
N GLU A 104 12.83 14.46 -11.85
CA GLU A 104 13.85 15.54 -11.91
C GLU A 104 13.19 16.93 -11.97
N ALA A 105 12.16 17.10 -12.81
CA ALA A 105 11.42 18.35 -12.91
C ALA A 105 10.66 18.71 -11.61
N SER A 106 10.36 17.72 -10.77
CA SER A 106 9.75 17.89 -9.44
C SER A 106 10.82 18.10 -8.34
N GLY A 107 12.10 18.25 -8.68
CA GLY A 107 13.18 18.50 -7.73
C GLY A 107 13.67 17.25 -6.98
N GLY A 108 13.43 16.05 -7.50
CA GLY A 108 13.78 14.79 -6.83
C GLY A 108 15.27 14.48 -6.86
N ASP A 109 15.73 13.75 -5.84
CA ASP A 109 17.07 13.15 -5.78
C ASP A 109 17.05 11.82 -6.55
N LEU A 110 17.53 11.85 -7.80
CA LEU A 110 17.53 10.70 -8.69
C LEU A 110 18.40 9.53 -8.16
N SER A 111 19.36 9.79 -7.27
CA SER A 111 20.17 8.73 -6.67
C SER A 111 19.40 7.86 -5.67
N LYS A 112 18.26 8.36 -5.21
CA LYS A 112 17.33 7.66 -4.28
C LYS A 112 16.06 7.14 -4.95
N CYS A 113 15.89 7.39 -6.25
CA CYS A 113 14.73 6.92 -7.01
C CYS A 113 15.11 5.73 -7.90
N PHE A 114 14.48 4.61 -7.69
CA PHE A 114 14.76 3.35 -8.38
C PHE A 114 13.54 2.89 -9.17
N PHE A 115 13.77 2.35 -10.34
CA PHE A 115 12.76 1.74 -11.19
C PHE A 115 12.98 0.24 -11.28
N VAL A 116 11.88 -0.52 -11.36
CA VAL A 116 11.98 -1.94 -11.74
C VAL A 116 12.01 -2.01 -13.27
N ASN A 117 13.14 -2.48 -13.81
CA ASN A 117 13.24 -2.75 -15.24
C ASN A 117 12.34 -3.95 -15.58
N GLN A 118 11.54 -3.85 -16.65
CA GLN A 118 10.60 -4.89 -17.05
C GLN A 118 9.59 -5.27 -15.95
N ALA A 119 8.89 -4.29 -15.40
CA ALA A 119 7.84 -4.51 -14.40
C ALA A 119 6.63 -5.32 -14.93
N ALA A 120 6.50 -5.45 -16.27
CA ALA A 120 5.45 -6.25 -16.90
C ALA A 120 5.57 -7.72 -16.49
N GLY A 121 4.44 -8.31 -16.05
CA GLY A 121 4.36 -9.70 -15.59
C GLY A 121 4.60 -9.89 -14.10
N LEU A 122 5.07 -8.87 -13.37
CA LEU A 122 5.11 -8.91 -11.91
C LEU A 122 3.71 -8.72 -11.32
N SER A 123 3.49 -9.29 -10.14
CA SER A 123 2.27 -9.12 -9.35
C SER A 123 2.65 -8.67 -7.93
N PHE A 124 1.67 -8.21 -7.14
CA PHE A 124 1.90 -7.83 -5.74
C PHE A 124 2.50 -8.95 -4.87
N THR A 125 2.40 -10.20 -5.32
CA THR A 125 2.96 -11.37 -4.62
C THR A 125 4.29 -11.85 -5.18
N SER A 126 4.85 -11.16 -6.18
CA SER A 126 6.14 -11.51 -6.78
C SER A 126 7.28 -11.26 -5.78
N PRO A 127 8.08 -12.28 -5.43
CA PRO A 127 9.14 -12.17 -4.42
C PRO A 127 10.25 -11.19 -4.82
N GLU A 128 10.42 -10.93 -6.11
CA GLU A 128 11.38 -9.97 -6.65
C GLU A 128 11.11 -8.56 -6.15
N ILE A 129 9.83 -8.20 -5.96
CA ILE A 129 9.43 -6.89 -5.44
C ILE A 129 9.89 -6.74 -4.00
N GLU A 130 9.63 -7.71 -3.12
CA GLU A 130 10.07 -7.66 -1.72
C GLU A 130 11.59 -7.66 -1.61
N THR A 131 12.28 -8.44 -2.46
CA THR A 131 13.75 -8.43 -2.54
C THR A 131 14.28 -7.05 -2.92
N ALA A 132 13.70 -6.39 -3.93
CA ALA A 132 14.10 -5.05 -4.34
C ALA A 132 13.85 -4.02 -3.22
N ILE A 133 12.70 -4.09 -2.54
CA ILE A 133 12.38 -3.22 -1.38
C ILE A 133 13.46 -3.32 -0.31
N GLN A 134 13.85 -4.54 0.04
CA GLN A 134 14.86 -4.81 1.07
C GLN A 134 16.25 -4.35 0.64
N GLN A 135 16.62 -4.64 -0.61
CA GLN A 135 17.93 -4.28 -1.15
C GLN A 135 18.18 -2.78 -1.11
N ILE A 136 17.20 -1.97 -1.47
CA ILE A 136 17.34 -0.51 -1.48
C ILE A 136 16.81 0.14 -0.20
N GLN A 137 16.26 -0.62 0.74
CA GLN A 137 15.59 -0.09 1.94
C GLN A 137 14.53 0.97 1.61
N ALA A 138 13.64 0.64 0.68
CA ALA A 138 12.63 1.57 0.17
C ALA A 138 11.71 2.10 1.28
N LYS A 139 11.47 3.41 1.30
CA LYS A 139 10.48 4.06 2.17
C LYS A 139 9.13 4.23 1.47
N LEU A 140 9.14 4.28 0.15
CA LEU A 140 7.95 4.37 -0.69
C LEU A 140 8.06 3.37 -1.84
N VAL A 141 6.97 2.65 -2.10
CA VAL A 141 6.82 1.81 -3.29
C VAL A 141 5.60 2.29 -4.06
N ILE A 142 5.76 2.57 -5.34
CA ILE A 142 4.71 3.07 -6.23
C ILE A 142 4.42 2.01 -7.29
N PHE A 143 3.15 1.67 -7.46
CA PHE A 143 2.64 0.79 -8.52
C PHE A 143 1.77 1.62 -9.47
N ASP A 144 2.18 1.78 -10.72
CA ASP A 144 1.49 2.62 -11.70
C ASP A 144 1.35 1.93 -13.07
N PRO A 145 0.13 1.52 -13.45
CA PRO A 145 -1.09 1.55 -12.65
C PRO A 145 -1.21 0.32 -11.73
N PHE A 146 -1.93 0.46 -10.63
CA PHE A 146 -2.24 -0.61 -9.69
C PHE A 146 -2.79 -1.88 -10.36
N GLN A 147 -3.66 -1.73 -11.36
CA GLN A 147 -4.33 -2.83 -12.04
C GLN A 147 -3.35 -3.81 -12.72
N ALA A 148 -2.24 -3.31 -13.22
CA ALA A 148 -1.26 -4.13 -13.93
C ALA A 148 -0.57 -5.17 -13.04
N PHE A 149 -0.61 -4.97 -11.72
CA PHE A 149 0.06 -5.81 -10.72
C PHE A 149 -0.90 -6.75 -9.96
N LEU A 150 -2.16 -6.80 -10.34
CA LEU A 150 -3.14 -7.72 -9.74
C LEU A 150 -2.88 -9.19 -10.10
N GLY A 151 -2.13 -9.44 -11.19
CA GLY A 151 -1.91 -10.77 -11.72
C GLY A 151 -2.93 -11.20 -12.79
N ALA A 152 -2.56 -12.20 -13.59
CA ALA A 152 -3.36 -12.64 -14.72
C ALA A 152 -4.75 -13.14 -14.29
N GLY A 153 -5.81 -12.65 -14.95
CA GLY A 153 -7.18 -13.10 -14.73
C GLY A 153 -7.86 -12.58 -13.46
N VAL A 154 -7.25 -11.65 -12.76
CA VAL A 154 -7.88 -10.98 -11.61
C VAL A 154 -8.69 -9.79 -12.09
N ASP A 155 -10.01 -9.87 -11.91
CA ASP A 155 -10.93 -8.76 -12.16
C ASP A 155 -10.90 -7.80 -10.96
N MET A 156 -10.43 -6.57 -11.18
CA MET A 156 -10.31 -5.54 -10.13
C MET A 156 -11.65 -5.14 -9.50
N PHE A 157 -12.75 -5.34 -10.20
CA PHE A 157 -14.10 -5.03 -9.70
C PHE A 157 -14.66 -6.13 -8.79
N ARG A 158 -13.99 -7.28 -8.70
CA ARG A 158 -14.38 -8.37 -7.80
C ARG A 158 -13.62 -8.28 -6.48
N ALA A 159 -14.24 -7.67 -5.48
CA ALA A 159 -13.65 -7.47 -4.16
C ALA A 159 -13.12 -8.77 -3.50
N ASN A 160 -13.78 -9.91 -3.74
CA ASN A 160 -13.33 -11.21 -3.23
C ASN A 160 -11.99 -11.69 -3.82
N LYS A 161 -11.62 -11.22 -5.01
CA LYS A 161 -10.32 -11.54 -5.65
C LYS A 161 -9.24 -10.50 -5.33
N THR A 162 -9.63 -9.24 -5.17
CA THR A 162 -8.70 -8.14 -4.95
C THR A 162 -8.25 -8.02 -3.49
N ARG A 163 -9.17 -8.27 -2.53
CA ARG A 163 -8.86 -8.17 -1.09
C ARG A 163 -7.68 -9.02 -0.62
N PRO A 164 -7.52 -10.31 -1.00
CA PRO A 164 -6.39 -11.12 -0.56
C PRO A 164 -5.04 -10.57 -1.07
N LEU A 165 -5.01 -10.05 -2.30
CA LEU A 165 -3.80 -9.46 -2.89
C LEU A 165 -3.40 -8.16 -2.18
N LEU A 166 -4.38 -7.32 -1.86
CA LEU A 166 -4.14 -6.11 -1.06
C LEU A 166 -3.68 -6.45 0.35
N ALA A 167 -4.25 -7.48 0.98
CA ALA A 167 -3.81 -7.93 2.29
C ALA A 167 -2.34 -8.37 2.26
N ALA A 168 -1.94 -9.18 1.28
CA ALA A 168 -0.55 -9.61 1.10
C ALA A 168 0.40 -8.42 0.86
N LEU A 169 -0.01 -7.45 0.04
CA LEU A 169 0.77 -6.22 -0.20
C LEU A 169 0.94 -5.40 1.10
N PHE A 170 -0.12 -5.24 1.89
CA PHE A 170 -0.05 -4.48 3.14
C PHE A 170 0.74 -5.22 4.23
N GLU A 171 0.68 -6.55 4.26
CA GLU A 171 1.55 -7.36 5.12
C GLU A 171 3.02 -7.19 4.74
N MET A 172 3.34 -7.22 3.44
CA MET A 172 4.69 -6.93 2.94
C MET A 172 5.15 -5.53 3.36
N ALA A 173 4.31 -4.50 3.18
CA ALA A 173 4.62 -3.15 3.61
C ALA A 173 4.85 -3.07 5.14
N GLY A 174 4.07 -3.80 5.94
CA GLY A 174 4.24 -3.88 7.39
C GLY A 174 5.54 -4.54 7.83
N ARG A 175 5.97 -5.61 7.14
CA ARG A 175 7.23 -6.33 7.44
C ARG A 175 8.48 -5.52 7.12
N ASN A 176 8.42 -4.66 6.12
CA ASN A 176 9.57 -3.90 5.61
C ASN A 176 9.62 -2.44 6.11
N ASN A 177 8.92 -2.14 7.21
CA ASN A 177 8.77 -0.79 7.77
C ASN A 177 9.56 -0.56 9.05
#